data_f66a05d1eff0d0852407455adcabfb10
#
_entry.id   f66a05d1eff0d0852407455adcabfb10
#
_cell.length_a   1.000
_cell.length_b   1.000
_cell.length_c   1.000
_cell.angle_alpha   90.00
_cell.angle_beta   90.00
_cell.angle_gamma   90.00
#
_symmetry.space_group_name_H-M   'P 1'
#
loop_
_entity.id
_entity.type
_entity.pdbx_description
1 polymer ?
#
loop_
_entity_poly.entity_id
_entity_poly.type
_entity_poly.pdbx_seq_one_letter_code
_entity_poly.pdbx_strand_id
1 'polypeptide(L)'
;MVTEEANRVQSDTPVRVWDLPTRLFHWLLVLLVVISFVTVEIGGNAMQYHERSGFTILALLLFRLAWGLFGSQPSRFKTFLKGPAAVLRYAATTLRREPECQMTHNPLGGWSVAALLTALLVQAGSGLFANDDIATEGPLYGWVSKRVSDWITDAHEFNAGIMVVLIGLHVAAVLFHLIYKRDNLLVPMITGDKQCGAADGPPRMRPFWLAAVVGTLAAAAVYFLVRR
;
A
#
# COMPACT_ATOMS: atom_id res chain seq x y z
N MET A 1 0.79 -22.09 38.29
CA MET A 1 2.16 -21.76 37.92
C MET A 1 2.55 -22.28 36.54
N VAL A 2 2.44 -23.60 36.24
CA VAL A 2 2.82 -24.17 34.91
C VAL A 2 2.00 -23.62 33.75
N THR A 3 0.70 -23.35 33.93
CA THR A 3 -0.19 -22.79 32.91
C THR A 3 0.03 -21.31 32.62
N GLU A 4 0.50 -20.56 33.62
CA GLU A 4 0.77 -19.12 33.49
C GLU A 4 2.11 -18.85 32.82
N GLU A 5 3.09 -19.70 33.07
CA GLU A 5 4.42 -19.68 32.44
C GLU A 5 4.36 -20.14 30.97
N ALA A 6 3.57 -21.17 30.66
CA ALA A 6 3.28 -21.61 29.31
C ALA A 6 2.54 -20.51 28.51
N ASN A 7 1.62 -19.79 29.13
CA ASN A 7 0.89 -18.69 28.49
C ASN A 7 1.79 -17.46 28.27
N ARG A 8 2.77 -17.18 29.14
CA ARG A 8 3.79 -16.14 28.96
C ARG A 8 4.79 -16.48 27.84
N VAL A 9 5.26 -17.72 27.79
CA VAL A 9 6.18 -18.19 26.75
C VAL A 9 5.49 -18.15 25.38
N GLN A 10 4.19 -18.41 25.32
CA GLN A 10 3.40 -18.35 24.09
C GLN A 10 3.14 -16.92 23.59
N SER A 11 3.17 -15.92 24.50
CA SER A 11 3.01 -14.50 24.16
C SER A 11 4.30 -13.81 23.65
N ASP A 12 5.47 -14.39 23.94
CA ASP A 12 6.77 -13.80 23.63
C ASP A 12 7.44 -14.36 22.34
N THR A 13 6.85 -15.36 21.70
CA THR A 13 7.40 -15.88 20.44
C THR A 13 7.06 -14.95 19.26
N PRO A 14 8.07 -14.45 18.52
CA PRO A 14 7.82 -13.62 17.35
C PRO A 14 7.14 -14.44 16.25
N VAL A 15 6.02 -13.91 15.75
CA VAL A 15 5.25 -14.54 14.66
C VAL A 15 5.44 -13.71 13.39
N ARG A 16 5.72 -14.38 12.27
CA ARG A 16 5.81 -13.72 10.96
C ARG A 16 4.44 -13.25 10.50
N VAL A 17 4.22 -11.91 10.54
CA VAL A 17 2.96 -11.27 10.15
C VAL A 17 3.02 -10.66 8.75
N TRP A 18 4.22 -10.28 8.25
CA TRP A 18 4.39 -9.74 6.90
C TRP A 18 5.44 -10.49 6.12
N ASP A 19 5.10 -10.93 4.91
CA ASP A 19 6.05 -11.52 3.99
C ASP A 19 7.00 -10.47 3.38
N LEU A 20 8.16 -10.90 2.92
CA LEU A 20 9.15 -10.03 2.31
C LEU A 20 8.60 -9.29 1.07
N PRO A 21 7.84 -9.92 0.15
CA PRO A 21 7.28 -9.22 -1.00
C PRO A 21 6.38 -8.04 -0.62
N THR A 22 5.53 -8.18 0.40
CA THR A 22 4.64 -7.09 0.86
C THR A 22 5.44 -5.93 1.47
N ARG A 23 6.49 -6.24 2.22
CA ARG A 23 7.38 -5.22 2.82
C ARG A 23 8.17 -4.46 1.76
N LEU A 24 8.75 -5.17 0.78
CA LEU A 24 9.45 -4.56 -0.34
C LEU A 24 8.50 -3.68 -1.16
N PHE A 25 7.32 -4.19 -1.49
CA PHE A 25 6.27 -3.39 -2.15
C PHE A 25 6.02 -2.09 -1.40
N HIS A 26 5.79 -2.14 -0.09
CA HIS A 26 5.45 -0.97 0.71
C HIS A 26 6.58 0.08 0.70
N TRP A 27 7.81 -0.31 0.99
CA TRP A 27 8.91 0.65 1.11
C TRP A 27 9.36 1.20 -0.25
N LEU A 28 9.33 0.39 -1.31
CA LEU A 28 9.53 0.87 -2.68
C LEU A 28 8.44 1.85 -3.10
N LEU A 29 7.18 1.56 -2.77
CA LEU A 29 6.08 2.47 -3.04
C LEU A 29 6.24 3.80 -2.32
N VAL A 30 6.60 3.80 -1.03
CA VAL A 30 6.88 5.03 -0.27
C VAL A 30 7.97 5.85 -0.95
N LEU A 31 9.10 5.22 -1.31
CA LEU A 31 10.20 5.90 -1.99
C LEU A 31 9.77 6.52 -3.32
N LEU A 32 9.05 5.77 -4.15
CA LEU A 32 8.64 6.23 -5.47
C LEU A 32 7.56 7.33 -5.40
N VAL A 33 6.67 7.27 -4.43
CA VAL A 33 5.68 8.35 -4.18
C VAL A 33 6.41 9.64 -3.79
N VAL A 34 7.40 9.57 -2.90
CA VAL A 34 8.22 10.74 -2.55
C VAL A 34 8.96 11.27 -3.79
N ILE A 35 9.57 10.41 -4.59
CA ILE A 35 10.24 10.81 -5.84
C ILE A 35 9.23 11.51 -6.77
N SER A 36 8.03 10.96 -6.96
CA SER A 36 7.01 11.55 -7.82
C SER A 36 6.60 12.95 -7.37
N PHE A 37 6.35 13.17 -6.08
CA PHE A 37 6.00 14.49 -5.57
C PHE A 37 7.17 15.49 -5.68
N VAL A 38 8.39 15.07 -5.34
CA VAL A 38 9.57 15.95 -5.44
C VAL A 38 9.86 16.34 -6.88
N THR A 39 9.75 15.40 -7.81
CA THR A 39 10.11 15.65 -9.22
C THR A 39 9.10 16.51 -9.96
N VAL A 40 7.81 16.45 -9.62
CA VAL A 40 6.79 17.35 -10.17
C VAL A 40 7.00 18.79 -9.68
N GLU A 41 7.38 18.99 -8.42
CA GLU A 41 7.69 20.31 -7.86
C GLU A 41 8.95 20.95 -8.49
N ILE A 42 9.94 20.12 -8.86
CA ILE A 42 11.15 20.61 -9.55
C ILE A 42 10.83 20.97 -11.00
N GLY A 43 9.97 20.21 -11.67
CA GLY A 43 9.59 20.43 -13.07
C GLY A 43 10.71 20.21 -14.08
N GLY A 44 10.51 20.66 -15.33
CA GLY A 44 11.49 20.60 -16.39
C GLY A 44 12.08 19.20 -16.59
N ASN A 45 13.40 19.07 -16.61
CA ASN A 45 14.06 17.78 -16.81
C ASN A 45 13.77 16.74 -15.72
N ALA A 46 13.24 17.13 -14.56
CA ALA A 46 12.88 16.21 -13.51
C ALA A 46 11.58 15.44 -13.83
N MET A 47 10.73 15.93 -14.75
CA MET A 47 9.49 15.28 -15.16
C MET A 47 9.72 13.87 -15.70
N GLN A 48 10.85 13.59 -16.36
CA GLN A 48 11.19 12.22 -16.76
C GLN A 48 11.28 11.23 -15.59
N TYR A 49 11.67 11.69 -14.40
CA TYR A 49 11.71 10.84 -13.19
C TYR A 49 10.31 10.71 -12.57
N HIS A 50 9.47 11.75 -12.68
CA HIS A 50 8.04 11.66 -12.33
C HIS A 50 7.37 10.56 -13.15
N GLU A 51 7.49 10.56 -14.46
CA GLU A 51 6.92 9.53 -15.33
C GLU A 51 7.44 8.13 -15.00
N ARG A 52 8.78 7.97 -14.91
CA ARG A 52 9.39 6.66 -14.61
C ARG A 52 8.96 6.11 -13.25
N SER A 53 8.86 6.98 -12.23
CA SER A 53 8.34 6.58 -10.93
C SER A 53 6.86 6.21 -11.02
N GLY A 54 6.04 6.96 -11.76
CA GLY A 54 4.63 6.65 -12.03
C GLY A 54 4.43 5.28 -12.69
N PHE A 55 5.21 4.96 -13.73
CA PHE A 55 5.15 3.64 -14.38
C PHE A 55 5.60 2.51 -13.44
N THR A 56 6.61 2.75 -12.61
CA THR A 56 7.07 1.77 -11.63
C THR A 56 6.03 1.57 -10.53
N ILE A 57 5.38 2.65 -10.07
CA ILE A 57 4.24 2.58 -9.13
C ILE A 57 3.12 1.76 -9.75
N LEU A 58 2.76 1.98 -11.01
CA LEU A 58 1.71 1.20 -11.68
C LEU A 58 2.05 -0.30 -11.70
N ALA A 59 3.30 -0.66 -12.00
CA ALA A 59 3.75 -2.06 -11.95
C ALA A 59 3.65 -2.64 -10.54
N LEU A 60 4.06 -1.89 -9.52
CA LEU A 60 3.90 -2.29 -8.11
C LEU A 60 2.44 -2.46 -7.72
N LEU A 61 1.54 -1.60 -8.19
CA LEU A 61 0.11 -1.70 -7.91
C LEU A 61 -0.50 -2.95 -8.55
N LEU A 62 -0.16 -3.26 -9.81
CA LEU A 62 -0.59 -4.51 -10.46
C LEU A 62 -0.07 -5.73 -9.69
N PHE A 63 1.20 -5.72 -9.30
CA PHE A 63 1.74 -6.74 -8.40
C PHE A 63 0.93 -6.84 -7.11
N ARG A 64 0.64 -5.74 -6.44
CA ARG A 64 -0.09 -5.72 -5.16
C ARG A 64 -1.51 -6.23 -5.28
N LEU A 65 -2.21 -5.90 -6.38
CA LEU A 65 -3.55 -6.44 -6.64
C LEU A 65 -3.51 -7.95 -6.80
N ALA A 66 -2.61 -8.48 -7.62
CA ALA A 66 -2.43 -9.92 -7.80
C ALA A 66 -2.00 -10.60 -6.49
N TRP A 67 -1.06 -10.00 -5.74
CA TRP A 67 -0.61 -10.53 -4.44
C TRP A 67 -1.69 -10.46 -3.36
N GLY A 68 -2.60 -9.49 -3.48
CA GLY A 68 -3.80 -9.38 -2.63
C GLY A 68 -4.84 -10.47 -2.86
N LEU A 69 -4.80 -11.13 -4.01
CA LEU A 69 -5.68 -12.25 -4.35
C LEU A 69 -5.03 -13.61 -4.05
N PHE A 70 -3.78 -13.81 -4.49
CA PHE A 70 -3.12 -15.11 -4.53
C PHE A 70 -1.91 -15.23 -3.59
N GLY A 71 -1.45 -14.14 -2.98
CA GLY A 71 -0.26 -14.05 -2.15
C GLY A 71 -0.37 -14.73 -0.79
N SER A 72 0.50 -14.34 0.13
CA SER A 72 0.52 -14.81 1.51
C SER A 72 -0.76 -14.43 2.26
N GLN A 73 -1.17 -15.27 3.20
CA GLN A 73 -2.44 -15.11 3.92
C GLN A 73 -2.64 -13.70 4.53
N PRO A 74 -1.64 -13.07 5.19
CA PRO A 74 -1.82 -11.73 5.75
C PRO A 74 -2.01 -10.64 4.69
N SER A 75 -1.47 -10.84 3.48
CA SER A 75 -1.49 -9.88 2.37
C SER A 75 -2.80 -9.91 1.59
N ARG A 76 -3.64 -10.93 1.78
CA ARG A 76 -4.88 -11.11 1.00
C ARG A 76 -5.97 -10.15 1.43
N PHE A 77 -6.62 -9.51 0.47
CA PHE A 77 -7.74 -8.58 0.72
C PHE A 77 -8.84 -9.21 1.58
N LYS A 78 -9.23 -10.45 1.31
CA LYS A 78 -10.27 -11.17 2.07
C LYS A 78 -9.92 -11.36 3.55
N THR A 79 -8.64 -11.34 3.91
CA THR A 79 -8.20 -11.54 5.30
C THR A 79 -8.41 -10.29 6.14
N PHE A 80 -8.18 -9.10 5.58
CA PHE A 80 -8.18 -7.84 6.32
C PHE A 80 -9.33 -6.88 5.95
N LEU A 81 -9.93 -6.99 4.75
CA LEU A 81 -11.12 -6.19 4.43
C LEU A 81 -12.33 -6.77 5.14
N LYS A 82 -12.80 -6.05 6.15
CA LYS A 82 -13.97 -6.44 6.96
C LYS A 82 -15.19 -5.64 6.53
N GLY A 83 -16.37 -6.19 6.74
CA GLY A 83 -17.62 -5.50 6.43
C GLY A 83 -17.84 -4.23 7.27
N PRO A 84 -18.74 -3.31 6.83
CA PRO A 84 -18.93 -2.00 7.45
C PRO A 84 -19.32 -2.07 8.93
N ALA A 85 -20.13 -3.07 9.33
CA ALA A 85 -20.49 -3.26 10.72
C ALA A 85 -19.27 -3.56 11.63
N ALA A 86 -18.25 -4.27 11.13
CA ALA A 86 -17.02 -4.53 11.87
C ALA A 86 -16.17 -3.25 11.98
N VAL A 87 -16.14 -2.43 10.92
CA VAL A 87 -15.46 -1.14 10.92
C VAL A 87 -16.07 -0.19 11.93
N LEU A 88 -17.41 -0.06 11.95
CA LEU A 88 -18.11 0.82 12.90
C LEU A 88 -17.90 0.37 14.35
N ARG A 89 -17.97 -0.94 14.62
CA ARG A 89 -17.67 -1.47 15.98
C ARG A 89 -16.24 -1.18 16.40
N TYR A 90 -15.29 -1.39 15.49
CA TYR A 90 -13.89 -1.08 15.77
C TYR A 90 -13.67 0.42 16.01
N ALA A 91 -14.26 1.29 15.18
CA ALA A 91 -14.18 2.74 15.35
C ALA A 91 -14.70 3.18 16.74
N ALA A 92 -15.83 2.62 17.20
CA ALA A 92 -16.39 2.93 18.52
C ALA A 92 -15.48 2.50 19.70
N THR A 93 -14.58 1.54 19.48
CA THR A 93 -13.66 1.04 20.51
C THR A 93 -12.21 1.50 20.32
N THR A 94 -11.91 2.18 19.20
CA THR A 94 -10.54 2.59 18.84
C THR A 94 -9.84 3.42 19.94
N LEU A 95 -10.58 4.25 20.66
CA LEU A 95 -10.04 5.05 21.76
C LEU A 95 -9.79 4.27 23.06
N ARG A 96 -10.24 3.02 23.16
CA ARG A 96 -9.90 2.17 24.30
C ARG A 96 -8.43 1.78 24.22
N ARG A 97 -7.73 1.89 25.36
CA ARG A 97 -6.28 1.66 25.47
C ARG A 97 -5.93 0.18 25.71
N GLU A 98 -6.71 -0.71 25.18
CA GLU A 98 -6.46 -2.16 25.30
C GLU A 98 -5.44 -2.59 24.22
N PRO A 99 -4.40 -3.35 24.58
CA PRO A 99 -3.48 -3.91 23.61
C PRO A 99 -4.22 -4.95 22.76
N GLU A 100 -4.37 -4.65 21.48
CA GLU A 100 -4.93 -5.58 20.51
C GLU A 100 -3.80 -6.26 19.73
N CYS A 101 -3.62 -7.56 19.94
CA CYS A 101 -2.71 -8.32 19.10
C CYS A 101 -3.39 -8.71 17.79
N GLN A 102 -3.30 -7.86 16.78
CA GLN A 102 -3.79 -8.17 15.43
C GLN A 102 -2.63 -8.61 14.54
N MET A 103 -2.75 -9.81 13.94
CA MET A 103 -1.78 -10.37 13.00
C MET A 103 -1.87 -9.77 11.59
N THR A 104 -2.91 -8.97 11.31
CA THR A 104 -3.14 -8.27 10.04
C THR A 104 -3.62 -6.85 10.33
N HIS A 105 -4.06 -6.13 9.31
CA HIS A 105 -4.69 -4.82 9.51
C HIS A 105 -5.96 -4.94 10.38
N ASN A 106 -6.15 -3.98 11.29
CA ASN A 106 -7.44 -3.78 11.92
C ASN A 106 -8.48 -3.33 10.88
N PRO A 107 -9.80 -3.38 11.19
CA PRO A 107 -10.85 -3.07 10.23
C PRO A 107 -10.73 -1.69 9.57
N LEU A 108 -10.36 -0.64 10.32
CA LEU A 108 -10.12 0.71 9.78
C LEU A 108 -8.87 0.74 8.90
N GLY A 109 -7.77 0.12 9.34
CA GLY A 109 -6.54 0.01 8.58
C GLY A 109 -6.73 -0.72 7.24
N GLY A 110 -7.56 -1.77 7.22
CA GLY A 110 -7.91 -2.47 5.98
C GLY A 110 -8.57 -1.56 4.95
N TRP A 111 -9.53 -0.74 5.36
CA TRP A 111 -10.19 0.23 4.48
C TRP A 111 -9.28 1.39 4.09
N SER A 112 -8.38 1.82 4.98
CA SER A 112 -7.33 2.80 4.64
C SER A 112 -6.42 2.27 3.52
N VAL A 113 -6.01 1.00 3.58
CA VAL A 113 -5.23 0.36 2.50
C VAL A 113 -6.03 0.34 1.20
N ALA A 114 -7.32 -0.01 1.23
CA ALA A 114 -8.16 -0.01 0.03
C ALA A 114 -8.28 1.40 -0.58
N ALA A 115 -8.51 2.42 0.25
CA ALA A 115 -8.59 3.81 -0.20
C ALA A 115 -7.28 4.31 -0.82
N LEU A 116 -6.13 4.06 -0.16
CA LEU A 116 -4.80 4.41 -0.68
C LEU A 116 -4.49 3.70 -2.00
N LEU A 117 -4.75 2.40 -2.11
CA LEU A 117 -4.53 1.65 -3.35
C LEU A 117 -5.42 2.16 -4.49
N THR A 118 -6.69 2.51 -4.19
CA THR A 118 -7.59 3.09 -5.19
C THR A 118 -7.11 4.46 -5.66
N ALA A 119 -6.75 5.36 -4.74
CA ALA A 119 -6.22 6.66 -5.09
C ALA A 119 -4.92 6.55 -5.91
N LEU A 120 -4.01 5.65 -5.55
CA LEU A 120 -2.78 5.38 -6.30
C LEU A 120 -3.06 4.80 -7.70
N LEU A 121 -4.06 3.92 -7.85
CA LEU A 121 -4.46 3.40 -9.16
C LEU A 121 -5.05 4.49 -10.05
N VAL A 122 -5.89 5.36 -9.49
CA VAL A 122 -6.41 6.54 -10.19
C VAL A 122 -5.26 7.45 -10.60
N GLN A 123 -4.32 7.72 -9.69
CA GLN A 123 -3.15 8.57 -9.95
C GLN A 123 -2.28 8.01 -11.08
N ALA A 124 -1.84 6.77 -10.96
CA ALA A 124 -0.98 6.16 -11.97
C ALA A 124 -1.71 5.94 -13.31
N GLY A 125 -3.01 5.60 -13.26
CA GLY A 125 -3.82 5.40 -14.46
C GLY A 125 -4.10 6.70 -15.21
N SER A 126 -4.47 7.78 -14.51
CA SER A 126 -4.69 9.09 -15.14
C SER A 126 -3.40 9.69 -15.70
N GLY A 127 -2.26 9.52 -15.04
CA GLY A 127 -0.96 9.97 -15.54
C GLY A 127 -0.56 9.37 -16.89
N LEU A 128 -1.10 8.21 -17.29
CA LEU A 128 -0.86 7.66 -18.61
C LEU A 128 -1.42 8.53 -19.75
N PHE A 129 -2.42 9.36 -19.48
CA PHE A 129 -3.13 10.19 -20.45
C PHE A 129 -2.91 11.69 -20.22
N ALA A 130 -2.21 12.06 -19.14
CA ALA A 130 -2.02 13.45 -18.76
C ALA A 130 -1.05 14.19 -19.68
N ASN A 131 -1.14 15.52 -19.72
CA ASN A 131 -0.24 16.40 -20.44
C ASN A 131 0.03 17.66 -19.60
N ASP A 132 1.16 18.35 -19.86
CA ASP A 132 1.53 19.60 -19.17
C ASP A 132 1.43 20.83 -20.09
N ASP A 133 0.86 20.68 -21.28
CA ASP A 133 0.76 21.72 -22.32
C ASP A 133 2.08 22.34 -22.77
N ILE A 134 3.24 21.78 -22.35
CA ILE A 134 4.57 22.33 -22.64
C ILE A 134 5.44 21.30 -23.40
N ALA A 135 5.76 20.19 -22.75
CA ALA A 135 6.72 19.22 -23.28
C ALA A 135 6.47 17.78 -22.81
N THR A 136 5.59 17.55 -21.84
CA THR A 136 5.36 16.23 -21.24
C THR A 136 3.98 15.70 -21.61
N GLU A 137 3.94 14.55 -22.25
CA GLU A 137 2.71 13.85 -22.59
C GLU A 137 2.79 12.40 -22.10
N GLY A 138 1.77 11.92 -21.41
CA GLY A 138 1.68 10.52 -21.00
C GLY A 138 1.66 9.57 -22.20
N PRO A 139 2.12 8.32 -22.04
CA PRO A 139 2.30 7.38 -23.15
C PRO A 139 1.00 7.02 -23.90
N LEU A 140 -0.14 7.28 -23.31
CA LEU A 140 -1.46 7.05 -23.92
C LEU A 140 -2.18 8.35 -24.30
N TYR A 141 -1.51 9.51 -24.21
CA TYR A 141 -2.07 10.81 -24.58
C TYR A 141 -2.74 10.78 -25.95
N GLY A 142 -2.06 10.23 -26.97
CA GLY A 142 -2.57 10.13 -28.35
C GLY A 142 -3.79 9.23 -28.54
N TRP A 143 -4.26 8.52 -27.49
CA TRP A 143 -5.46 7.69 -27.56
C TRP A 143 -6.76 8.44 -27.26
N VAL A 144 -6.65 9.64 -26.77
CA VAL A 144 -7.77 10.50 -26.41
C VAL A 144 -7.66 11.85 -27.10
N SER A 145 -8.76 12.63 -27.15
CA SER A 145 -8.69 14.01 -27.61
C SER A 145 -8.01 14.89 -26.56
N LYS A 146 -7.38 16.00 -27.00
CA LYS A 146 -6.75 16.96 -26.07
C LYS A 146 -7.69 17.37 -24.93
N ARG A 147 -8.95 17.69 -25.26
CA ARG A 147 -9.95 18.05 -24.25
C ARG A 147 -10.16 16.97 -23.16
N VAL A 148 -10.12 15.70 -23.57
CA VAL A 148 -10.25 14.58 -22.63
C VAL A 148 -8.97 14.43 -21.80
N SER A 149 -7.80 14.58 -22.42
CA SER A 149 -6.53 14.58 -21.71
C SER A 149 -6.46 15.70 -20.66
N ASP A 150 -6.86 16.92 -21.02
CA ASP A 150 -6.90 18.08 -20.09
C ASP A 150 -7.78 17.77 -18.87
N TRP A 151 -8.99 17.23 -19.09
CA TRP A 151 -9.86 16.81 -17.99
C TRP A 151 -9.24 15.69 -17.12
N ILE A 152 -8.53 14.75 -17.74
CA ILE A 152 -7.84 13.70 -17.01
C ILE A 152 -6.65 14.29 -16.20
N THR A 153 -5.96 15.28 -16.74
CA THR A 153 -4.88 16.00 -16.05
C THR A 153 -5.41 16.74 -14.82
N ASP A 154 -6.52 17.45 -14.95
CA ASP A 154 -7.20 18.09 -13.80
C ASP A 154 -7.57 17.07 -12.73
N ALA A 155 -8.10 15.91 -13.15
CA ALA A 155 -8.43 14.83 -12.21
C ALA A 155 -7.19 14.22 -11.55
N HIS A 156 -6.05 14.11 -12.27
CA HIS A 156 -4.77 13.65 -11.76
C HIS A 156 -4.24 14.60 -10.67
N GLU A 157 -4.26 15.89 -10.91
CA GLU A 157 -3.84 16.92 -9.96
C GLU A 157 -4.74 16.95 -8.72
N PHE A 158 -6.05 16.93 -8.91
CA PHE A 158 -7.01 16.87 -7.81
C PHE A 158 -6.79 15.61 -6.93
N ASN A 159 -6.59 14.46 -7.57
CA ASN A 159 -6.34 13.21 -6.85
C ASN A 159 -5.01 13.23 -6.10
N ALA A 160 -3.99 13.95 -6.56
CA ALA A 160 -2.75 14.15 -5.81
C ALA A 160 -3.02 14.82 -4.45
N GLY A 161 -3.91 15.80 -4.39
CA GLY A 161 -4.39 16.40 -3.13
C GLY A 161 -5.08 15.39 -2.22
N ILE A 162 -5.95 14.53 -2.76
CA ILE A 162 -6.57 13.43 -2.01
C ILE A 162 -5.50 12.48 -1.45
N MET A 163 -4.50 12.13 -2.23
CA MET A 163 -3.40 11.26 -1.79
C MET A 163 -2.64 11.87 -0.62
N VAL A 164 -2.32 13.17 -0.64
CA VAL A 164 -1.65 13.85 0.49
C VAL A 164 -2.47 13.70 1.77
N VAL A 165 -3.79 13.90 1.70
CA VAL A 165 -4.68 13.73 2.85
C VAL A 165 -4.69 12.27 3.34
N LEU A 166 -4.84 11.30 2.43
CA LEU A 166 -4.88 9.88 2.79
C LEU A 166 -3.55 9.40 3.38
N ILE A 167 -2.41 9.84 2.83
CA ILE A 167 -1.08 9.55 3.37
C ILE A 167 -0.91 10.17 4.75
N GLY A 168 -1.34 11.43 4.93
CA GLY A 168 -1.32 12.11 6.23
C GLY A 168 -2.13 11.36 7.29
N LEU A 169 -3.34 10.93 6.94
CA LEU A 169 -4.19 10.11 7.82
C LEU A 169 -3.55 8.75 8.14
N HIS A 170 -2.91 8.10 7.14
CA HIS A 170 -2.20 6.83 7.34
C HIS A 170 -1.04 7.00 8.34
N VAL A 171 -0.19 8.01 8.14
CA VAL A 171 0.92 8.30 9.06
C VAL A 171 0.41 8.65 10.44
N ALA A 172 -0.62 9.49 10.55
CA ALA A 172 -1.24 9.84 11.83
C ALA A 172 -1.79 8.60 12.56
N ALA A 173 -2.43 7.66 11.84
CA ALA A 173 -2.90 6.40 12.41
C ALA A 173 -1.75 5.53 12.92
N VAL A 174 -0.64 5.43 12.18
CA VAL A 174 0.57 4.69 12.62
C VAL A 174 1.14 5.31 13.88
N LEU A 175 1.26 6.64 13.95
CA LEU A 175 1.73 7.36 15.13
C LEU A 175 0.77 7.21 16.31
N PHE A 176 -0.54 7.25 16.08
CA PHE A 176 -1.55 7.00 17.10
C PHE A 176 -1.39 5.61 17.73
N HIS A 177 -1.21 4.57 16.90
CA HIS A 177 -0.95 3.22 17.40
C HIS A 177 0.36 3.14 18.18
N LEU A 178 1.44 3.74 17.66
CA LEU A 178 2.75 3.73 18.30
C LEU A 178 2.73 4.43 19.67
N ILE A 179 2.16 5.64 19.72
CA ILE A 179 2.26 6.53 20.91
C ILE A 179 1.12 6.23 21.89
N TYR A 180 -0.13 6.23 21.42
CA TYR A 180 -1.29 6.11 22.31
C TYR A 180 -1.60 4.66 22.67
N LYS A 181 -1.67 3.77 21.67
CA LYS A 181 -1.97 2.34 21.87
C LYS A 181 -0.74 1.54 22.31
N ARG A 182 0.46 2.08 22.20
CA ARG A 182 1.74 1.40 22.46
C ARG A 182 1.89 0.11 21.63
N ASP A 183 1.28 0.07 20.44
CA ASP A 183 1.40 -0.98 19.44
C ASP A 183 2.30 -0.52 18.30
N ASN A 184 3.50 -1.08 18.21
CA ASN A 184 4.48 -0.69 17.19
C ASN A 184 4.17 -1.39 15.87
N LEU A 185 3.62 -0.65 14.90
CA LEU A 185 3.32 -1.13 13.56
C LEU A 185 4.50 -0.99 12.59
N LEU A 186 5.52 -0.16 12.91
CA LEU A 186 6.67 0.08 12.04
C LEU A 186 7.64 -1.11 12.06
N VAL A 187 7.98 -1.63 13.23
CA VAL A 187 8.93 -2.74 13.37
C VAL A 187 8.48 -3.96 12.56
N PRO A 188 7.23 -4.46 12.66
CA PRO A 188 6.76 -5.55 11.82
C PRO A 188 6.82 -5.26 10.32
N MET A 189 6.67 -4.00 9.89
CA MET A 189 6.78 -3.62 8.49
C MET A 189 8.23 -3.59 7.99
N ILE A 190 9.22 -3.56 8.90
CA ILE A 190 10.64 -3.67 8.58
C ILE A 190 11.13 -5.12 8.71
N THR A 191 10.87 -5.78 9.85
CA THR A 191 11.37 -7.12 10.17
C THR A 191 10.51 -8.25 9.60
N GLY A 192 9.22 -8.03 9.53
CA GLY A 192 8.19 -9.03 9.18
C GLY A 192 7.57 -9.70 10.38
N ASP A 193 8.13 -9.53 11.57
CA ASP A 193 7.79 -10.27 12.77
C ASP A 193 7.12 -9.36 13.81
N LYS A 194 6.11 -9.87 14.49
CA LYS A 194 5.41 -9.21 15.60
C LYS A 194 5.39 -10.14 16.82
N GLN A 195 5.63 -9.57 17.99
CA GLN A 195 5.46 -10.29 19.26
C GLN A 195 3.97 -10.40 19.56
N CYS A 196 3.40 -11.57 19.31
CA CYS A 196 1.97 -11.78 19.37
C CYS A 196 1.71 -13.26 19.56
N GLY A 197 1.05 -13.64 20.62
CA GLY A 197 0.60 -15.02 20.79
C GLY A 197 -0.37 -15.39 19.66
N ALA A 198 0.05 -16.30 18.78
CA ALA A 198 -0.78 -16.81 17.70
C ALA A 198 -1.77 -17.84 18.25
N ALA A 199 -2.95 -17.39 18.68
CA ALA A 199 -4.01 -18.30 19.10
C ALA A 199 -4.42 -19.29 17.99
N ASP A 200 -4.31 -18.88 16.70
CA ASP A 200 -4.69 -19.65 15.51
C ASP A 200 -3.49 -20.23 14.74
N GLY A 201 -2.29 -20.19 15.34
CA GLY A 201 -1.04 -20.61 14.68
C GLY A 201 -0.48 -19.58 13.69
N PRO A 202 0.73 -19.81 13.14
CA PRO A 202 1.38 -18.88 12.24
C PRO A 202 0.64 -18.78 10.89
N PRO A 203 0.53 -17.57 10.30
CA PRO A 203 -0.11 -17.39 9.01
C PRO A 203 0.62 -18.12 7.88
N ARG A 204 -0.12 -18.60 6.88
CA ARG A 204 0.44 -19.29 5.73
C ARG A 204 1.15 -18.30 4.80
N MET A 205 2.48 -18.46 4.65
CA MET A 205 3.30 -17.67 3.74
C MET A 205 3.45 -18.36 2.38
N ARG A 206 3.51 -17.56 1.31
CA ARG A 206 3.81 -18.06 -0.04
C ARG A 206 5.31 -17.95 -0.31
N PRO A 207 5.87 -18.84 -1.16
CA PRO A 207 7.28 -18.80 -1.51
C PRO A 207 7.62 -17.52 -2.31
N PHE A 208 8.82 -16.99 -2.10
CA PHE A 208 9.28 -15.74 -2.71
C PHE A 208 9.31 -15.81 -4.26
N TRP A 209 9.65 -16.95 -4.84
CA TRP A 209 9.69 -17.10 -6.30
C TRP A 209 8.35 -16.78 -6.98
N LEU A 210 7.22 -17.08 -6.32
CA LEU A 210 5.90 -16.73 -6.85
C LEU A 210 5.72 -15.21 -6.93
N ALA A 211 6.21 -14.48 -5.92
CA ALA A 211 6.18 -13.02 -5.93
C ALA A 211 7.08 -12.46 -7.05
N ALA A 212 8.24 -13.07 -7.28
CA ALA A 212 9.13 -12.69 -8.37
C ALA A 212 8.45 -12.88 -9.74
N VAL A 213 7.77 -14.00 -9.96
CA VAL A 213 7.01 -14.25 -11.20
C VAL A 213 5.91 -13.21 -11.39
N VAL A 214 5.08 -12.98 -10.36
CA VAL A 214 3.98 -11.98 -10.43
C VAL A 214 4.54 -10.57 -10.67
N GLY A 215 5.64 -10.21 -9.99
CA GLY A 215 6.28 -8.90 -10.17
C GLY A 215 6.85 -8.72 -11.59
N THR A 216 7.50 -9.75 -12.13
CA THR A 216 8.00 -9.73 -13.51
C THR A 216 6.88 -9.58 -14.53
N LEU A 217 5.77 -10.31 -14.36
CA LEU A 217 4.60 -10.19 -15.23
C LEU A 217 3.96 -8.80 -15.15
N ALA A 218 3.84 -8.23 -13.95
CA ALA A 218 3.34 -6.88 -13.75
C ALA A 218 4.25 -5.83 -14.41
N ALA A 219 5.57 -5.93 -14.23
CA ALA A 219 6.55 -5.04 -14.86
C ALA A 219 6.53 -5.18 -16.39
N ALA A 220 6.44 -6.39 -16.93
CA ALA A 220 6.33 -6.62 -18.36
C ALA A 220 5.03 -6.02 -18.94
N ALA A 221 3.91 -6.18 -18.24
CA ALA A 221 2.62 -5.61 -18.68
C ALA A 221 2.70 -4.08 -18.81
N VAL A 222 3.28 -3.40 -17.80
CA VAL A 222 3.45 -1.94 -17.86
C VAL A 222 4.47 -1.55 -18.92
N TYR A 223 5.59 -2.26 -19.03
CA TYR A 223 6.60 -1.98 -20.04
C TYR A 223 6.02 -2.01 -21.47
N PHE A 224 5.23 -3.04 -21.81
CA PHE A 224 4.58 -3.12 -23.11
C PHE A 224 3.46 -2.08 -23.31
N LEU A 225 2.81 -1.64 -22.20
CA LEU A 225 1.80 -0.59 -22.25
C LEU A 225 2.42 0.77 -22.58
N VAL A 226 3.55 1.11 -21.94
CA VAL A 226 4.17 2.45 -22.05
C VAL A 226 5.15 2.60 -23.22
N ARG A 227 5.56 1.49 -23.87
CA ARG A 227 6.50 1.50 -25.00
C ARG A 227 5.82 1.77 -26.34
N ARG A 228 4.50 1.88 -26.37
CA ARG A 228 3.77 2.14 -27.61
C ARG A 228 3.78 3.61 -27.96
#